data_5a7a9741079ddb3e7c58949a9f8809a1
#
_entry.id   5a7a9741079ddb3e7c58949a9f8809a1
#
_cell.length_a   1.000
_cell.length_b   1.000
_cell.length_c   1.000
_cell.angle_alpha   90.00
_cell.angle_beta   90.00
_cell.angle_gamma   90.00
#
_symmetry.space_group_name_H-M   'P 1'
#
loop_
_entity.id
_entity.type
_entity.pdbx_description
1 polymer ?
#
loop_
_entity_poly.entity_id
_entity_poly.type
_entity_poly.pdbx_seq_one_letter_code
_entity_poly.pdbx_strand_id
1 'polypeptide(L)'
;EHSRRNDIFSQSVRGRLLNLLTGKKSYLPKTSNQILRAAFYLINRQGWIPTIPRKTESDDPLDLLGKICDSSNLILRESTLRGNWWEKDCGTFLNIGKDQKPVVLFFKRGRYYQWNPEDDRVSAVNSSCRENLSRSVIYFYKQLPAQALTLVDLIAFEIQSVKFEIVMVLLLASVMSALVAS
;
A
#
# COMPACT_ATOMS: atom_id res chain seq x y z
N GLU A 1 28.09 5.41 8.66
CA GLU A 1 26.74 4.80 8.81
C GLU A 1 25.64 5.83 9.06
N HIS A 2 25.89 6.89 9.83
CA HIS A 2 24.91 7.96 10.10
C HIS A 2 24.50 8.76 8.84
N SER A 3 25.40 8.95 7.88
CA SER A 3 25.12 9.66 6.64
C SER A 3 24.11 8.95 5.75
N ARG A 4 24.19 7.63 5.61
CA ARG A 4 23.23 6.82 4.82
C ARG A 4 21.81 6.83 5.38
N ARG A 5 21.66 6.91 6.71
CA ARG A 5 20.34 6.96 7.36
C ARG A 5 19.62 8.28 7.08
N ASN A 6 20.34 9.39 7.06
CA ASN A 6 19.79 10.71 6.75
C ASN A 6 19.36 10.81 5.27
N ASP A 7 20.08 10.17 4.35
CA ASP A 7 19.74 10.20 2.93
C ASP A 7 18.46 9.42 2.62
N ILE A 8 18.26 8.25 3.23
CA ILE A 8 17.03 7.45 3.04
C ILE A 8 15.82 8.18 3.64
N PHE A 9 15.98 8.81 4.80
CA PHE A 9 14.91 9.59 5.43
C PHE A 9 14.58 10.84 4.60
N SER A 10 15.58 11.57 4.13
CA SER A 10 15.38 12.78 3.33
C SER A 10 14.74 12.50 1.98
N GLN A 11 15.09 11.39 1.31
CA GLN A 11 14.46 10.96 0.06
C GLN A 11 12.99 10.56 0.26
N SER A 12 12.67 9.88 1.35
CA SER A 12 11.29 9.49 1.69
C SER A 12 10.40 10.71 1.98
N VAL A 13 10.92 11.69 2.71
CA VAL A 13 10.20 12.94 3.02
C VAL A 13 10.04 13.82 1.79
N ARG A 14 11.10 13.96 0.97
CA ARG A 14 11.03 14.71 -0.29
C ARG A 14 10.04 14.10 -1.28
N GLY A 15 10.00 12.77 -1.40
CA GLY A 15 9.03 12.08 -2.26
C GLY A 15 7.58 12.32 -1.81
N ARG A 16 7.32 12.31 -0.50
CA ARG A 16 5.98 12.61 0.05
C ARG A 16 5.58 14.06 -0.15
N LEU A 17 6.47 15.00 0.09
CA LEU A 17 6.23 16.43 -0.14
C LEU A 17 6.00 16.74 -1.62
N LEU A 18 6.78 16.16 -2.53
CA LEU A 18 6.58 16.30 -3.96
C LEU A 18 5.24 15.73 -4.41
N ASN A 19 4.80 14.58 -3.89
CA ASN A 19 3.49 14.00 -4.19
C ASN A 19 2.33 14.86 -3.67
N LEU A 20 2.48 15.48 -2.49
CA LEU A 20 1.48 16.38 -1.92
C LEU A 20 1.40 17.71 -2.66
N LEU A 21 2.55 18.27 -3.07
CA LEU A 21 2.61 19.57 -3.73
C LEU A 21 2.30 19.53 -5.23
N THR A 22 2.57 18.40 -5.90
CA THR A 22 2.41 18.30 -7.36
C THR A 22 1.12 17.60 -7.80
N GLY A 23 0.30 17.07 -6.86
CA GLY A 23 -0.91 16.30 -7.21
C GLY A 23 -0.60 15.13 -8.16
N LYS A 24 0.67 14.71 -8.23
CA LYS A 24 1.14 13.77 -9.23
C LYS A 24 0.46 12.42 -9.04
N LYS A 25 -0.19 11.97 -10.09
CA LYS A 25 -0.58 10.58 -10.31
C LYS A 25 0.56 9.68 -9.83
N SER A 26 0.21 8.73 -8.99
CA SER A 26 1.05 7.62 -8.53
C SER A 26 1.93 7.14 -9.71
N TYR A 27 3.25 7.10 -9.51
CA TYR A 27 4.17 6.65 -10.53
C TYR A 27 3.92 5.16 -10.81
N LEU A 28 3.25 4.87 -11.91
CA LEU A 28 3.11 3.52 -12.42
C LEU A 28 4.14 3.33 -13.53
N PRO A 29 4.97 2.31 -13.45
CA PRO A 29 5.94 2.04 -14.51
C PRO A 29 5.21 1.74 -15.81
N LYS A 30 5.67 2.33 -16.90
CA LYS A 30 5.23 1.99 -18.26
C LYS A 30 5.87 0.67 -18.66
N THR A 31 5.34 -0.43 -18.17
CA THR A 31 5.80 -1.78 -18.48
C THR A 31 4.63 -2.64 -18.93
N SER A 32 4.90 -3.61 -19.79
CA SER A 32 3.93 -4.65 -20.16
C SER A 32 3.68 -5.66 -19.03
N ASN A 33 4.57 -5.72 -18.03
CA ASN A 33 4.42 -6.64 -16.92
C ASN A 33 3.31 -6.16 -15.95
N GLN A 34 2.16 -6.83 -16.03
CA GLN A 34 0.98 -6.50 -15.24
C GLN A 34 1.19 -6.69 -13.73
N ILE A 35 2.02 -7.66 -13.32
CA ILE A 35 2.33 -7.94 -11.92
C ILE A 35 3.14 -6.79 -11.31
N LEU A 36 4.14 -6.30 -12.05
CA LEU A 36 4.92 -5.14 -11.64
C LEU A 36 4.03 -3.91 -11.48
N ARG A 37 3.12 -3.66 -12.42
CA ARG A 37 2.16 -2.55 -12.35
C ARG A 37 1.24 -2.68 -11.14
N ALA A 38 0.72 -3.89 -10.88
CA ALA A 38 -0.16 -4.16 -9.75
C ALA A 38 0.55 -3.97 -8.40
N ALA A 39 1.78 -4.47 -8.25
CA ALA A 39 2.59 -4.27 -7.06
C ALA A 39 2.86 -2.79 -6.79
N PHE A 40 3.25 -2.04 -7.82
CA PHE A 40 3.50 -0.60 -7.70
C PHE A 40 2.24 0.18 -7.32
N TYR A 41 1.10 -0.15 -7.92
CA TYR A 41 -0.17 0.46 -7.56
C TYR A 41 -0.51 0.22 -6.08
N LEU A 42 -0.37 -1.04 -5.62
CA LEU A 42 -0.62 -1.41 -4.23
C LEU A 42 0.28 -0.66 -3.26
N ILE A 43 1.60 -0.61 -3.53
CA ILE A 43 2.60 0.07 -2.70
C ILE A 43 2.30 1.57 -2.62
N ASN A 44 2.05 2.21 -3.77
CA ASN A 44 1.70 3.63 -3.83
C ASN A 44 0.40 3.94 -3.09
N ARG A 45 -0.59 3.05 -3.18
CA ARG A 45 -1.87 3.23 -2.50
C ARG A 45 -1.74 3.20 -0.98
N GLN A 46 -0.80 2.42 -0.46
CA GLN A 46 -0.47 2.39 0.97
C GLN A 46 0.42 3.57 1.40
N GLY A 47 0.72 4.50 0.49
CA GLY A 47 1.55 5.68 0.75
C GLY A 47 3.04 5.38 0.84
N TRP A 48 3.48 4.23 0.35
CA TRP A 48 4.89 3.85 0.29
C TRP A 48 5.47 4.15 -1.08
N ILE A 49 6.80 4.23 -1.16
CA ILE A 49 7.52 4.52 -2.41
C ILE A 49 8.08 3.20 -2.93
N PRO A 50 7.57 2.71 -4.10
CA PRO A 50 8.10 1.51 -4.70
C PRO A 50 9.48 1.76 -5.33
N THR A 51 10.35 0.76 -5.25
CA THR A 51 11.65 0.77 -5.90
C THR A 51 11.67 -0.32 -6.97
N ILE A 52 12.13 0.04 -8.19
CA ILE A 52 12.23 -0.92 -9.28
C ILE A 52 13.43 -1.86 -8.98
N PRO A 53 13.23 -3.18 -8.94
CA PRO A 53 14.32 -4.12 -8.76
C PRO A 53 15.27 -4.08 -9.97
N ARG A 54 16.57 -4.31 -9.72
CA ARG A 54 17.60 -4.28 -10.77
C ARG A 54 17.40 -5.35 -11.84
N LYS A 55 16.78 -6.48 -11.48
CA LYS A 55 16.41 -7.57 -12.39
C LYS A 55 14.91 -7.80 -12.28
N THR A 56 14.20 -7.50 -13.35
CA THR A 56 12.74 -7.67 -13.46
C THR A 56 12.34 -8.91 -14.22
N GLU A 57 13.32 -9.65 -14.74
CA GLU A 57 13.08 -10.90 -15.45
C GLU A 57 12.88 -12.01 -14.44
N SER A 58 11.67 -12.50 -14.34
CA SER A 58 11.30 -13.71 -13.63
C SER A 58 10.02 -14.25 -14.24
N ASP A 59 10.01 -15.54 -14.52
CA ASP A 59 8.83 -16.25 -15.03
C ASP A 59 7.84 -16.55 -13.88
N ASP A 60 8.32 -16.56 -12.64
CA ASP A 60 7.46 -16.75 -11.45
C ASP A 60 6.96 -15.42 -10.91
N PRO A 61 5.62 -15.24 -10.86
CA PRO A 61 4.99 -14.07 -10.26
C PRO A 61 5.41 -13.79 -8.83
N LEU A 62 5.55 -14.83 -8.00
CA LEU A 62 5.89 -14.67 -6.58
C LEU A 62 7.34 -14.24 -6.40
N ASP A 63 8.27 -14.78 -7.19
CA ASP A 63 9.67 -14.37 -7.16
C ASP A 63 9.84 -12.90 -7.57
N LEU A 64 9.10 -12.44 -8.58
CA LEU A 64 9.10 -11.05 -8.98
C LEU A 64 8.56 -10.14 -7.87
N LEU A 65 7.45 -10.53 -7.23
CA LEU A 65 6.89 -9.79 -6.09
C LEU A 65 7.86 -9.75 -4.91
N GLY A 66 8.55 -10.85 -4.61
CA GLY A 66 9.60 -10.91 -3.59
C GLY A 66 10.72 -9.91 -3.88
N LYS A 67 11.24 -9.86 -5.10
CA LYS A 67 12.28 -8.90 -5.52
C LYS A 67 11.82 -7.44 -5.40
N ILE A 68 10.55 -7.16 -5.71
CA ILE A 68 9.97 -5.81 -5.54
C ILE A 68 9.89 -5.45 -4.06
N CYS A 69 9.45 -6.39 -3.21
CA CYS A 69 9.38 -6.19 -1.77
C CYS A 69 10.76 -5.93 -1.17
N ASP A 70 11.75 -6.74 -1.49
CA ASP A 70 13.13 -6.59 -1.00
C ASP A 70 13.72 -5.25 -1.41
N SER A 71 13.55 -4.85 -2.68
CA SER A 71 14.05 -3.55 -3.18
C SER A 71 13.33 -2.35 -2.55
N SER A 72 12.09 -2.54 -2.12
CA SER A 72 11.24 -1.50 -1.51
C SER A 72 11.23 -1.53 0.02
N ASN A 73 12.00 -2.43 0.65
CA ASN A 73 12.05 -2.63 2.10
C ASN A 73 10.69 -3.03 2.70
N LEU A 74 10.01 -3.94 2.00
CA LEU A 74 8.70 -4.48 2.35
C LEU A 74 8.79 -5.98 2.60
N ILE A 75 7.80 -6.51 3.28
CA ILE A 75 7.61 -7.95 3.50
C ILE A 75 6.36 -8.39 2.73
N LEU A 76 6.49 -9.45 1.96
CA LEU A 76 5.40 -10.13 1.31
C LEU A 76 4.79 -11.15 2.28
N ARG A 77 3.47 -11.15 2.40
CA ARG A 77 2.74 -12.16 3.17
C ARG A 77 1.57 -12.69 2.37
N GLU A 78 1.54 -13.99 2.20
CA GLU A 78 0.37 -14.68 1.65
C GLU A 78 -0.67 -14.91 2.74
N SER A 79 -1.94 -14.81 2.35
CA SER A 79 -3.09 -15.07 3.22
C SER A 79 -4.23 -15.66 2.40
N THR A 80 -5.26 -16.17 3.09
CA THR A 80 -6.41 -16.79 2.44
C THR A 80 -7.69 -16.05 2.82
N LEU A 81 -8.45 -15.61 1.82
CA LEU A 81 -9.77 -15.03 2.02
C LEU A 81 -10.77 -16.07 2.51
N ARG A 82 -11.49 -15.75 3.57
CA ARG A 82 -12.48 -16.66 4.20
C ARG A 82 -13.84 -15.99 4.33
N GLY A 83 -14.88 -16.77 4.21
CA GLY A 83 -16.26 -16.31 4.42
C GLY A 83 -16.62 -15.11 3.53
N ASN A 84 -17.42 -14.21 4.08
CA ASN A 84 -17.88 -12.99 3.42
C ASN A 84 -16.86 -11.85 3.56
N TRP A 85 -15.60 -12.09 3.13
CA TRP A 85 -14.51 -11.12 3.25
C TRP A 85 -14.83 -9.75 2.63
N TRP A 86 -15.71 -9.71 1.63
CA TRP A 86 -16.06 -8.47 0.90
C TRP A 86 -16.97 -7.53 1.70
N GLU A 87 -17.56 -7.98 2.82
CA GLU A 87 -18.41 -7.18 3.70
C GLU A 87 -17.62 -6.44 4.78
N LYS A 88 -16.37 -6.84 5.01
CA LYS A 88 -15.51 -6.29 6.05
C LYS A 88 -14.24 -5.71 5.42
N ASP A 89 -13.69 -4.68 6.06
CA ASP A 89 -12.40 -4.15 5.66
C ASP A 89 -11.28 -5.13 6.05
N CYS A 90 -10.77 -5.84 5.07
CA CYS A 90 -9.59 -6.71 5.20
C CYS A 90 -8.31 -6.03 4.69
N GLY A 91 -8.34 -4.71 4.47
CA GLY A 91 -7.20 -3.96 3.94
C GLY A 91 -7.07 -3.99 2.42
N THR A 92 -5.92 -3.55 1.94
CA THR A 92 -5.57 -3.54 0.51
C THR A 92 -4.65 -4.70 0.20
N PHE A 93 -4.95 -5.47 -0.82
CA PHE A 93 -4.19 -6.66 -1.19
C PHE A 93 -4.16 -6.90 -2.70
N LEU A 94 -3.16 -7.66 -3.13
CA LEU A 94 -3.03 -8.17 -4.48
C LEU A 94 -3.67 -9.56 -4.56
N ASN A 95 -4.46 -9.78 -5.58
CA ASN A 95 -4.98 -11.10 -5.93
C ASN A 95 -4.53 -11.47 -7.34
N ILE A 96 -4.09 -12.70 -7.53
CA ILE A 96 -3.86 -13.27 -8.84
C ILE A 96 -5.07 -14.15 -9.13
N GLY A 97 -5.91 -13.69 -10.05
CA GLY A 97 -7.13 -14.39 -10.43
C GLY A 97 -6.88 -15.79 -10.97
N LYS A 98 -7.95 -16.56 -11.16
CA LYS A 98 -7.87 -17.90 -11.76
C LYS A 98 -7.36 -17.87 -13.18
N ASP A 99 -7.54 -16.75 -13.86
CA ASP A 99 -7.04 -16.44 -15.21
C ASP A 99 -5.58 -15.94 -15.22
N GLN A 100 -4.88 -16.05 -14.10
CA GLN A 100 -3.50 -15.56 -13.91
C GLN A 100 -3.35 -14.03 -14.06
N LYS A 101 -4.46 -13.28 -14.06
CA LYS A 101 -4.43 -11.81 -14.13
C LYS A 101 -4.33 -11.22 -12.73
N PRO A 102 -3.34 -10.34 -12.47
CA PRO A 102 -3.21 -9.66 -11.21
C PRO A 102 -4.24 -8.53 -11.09
N VAL A 103 -4.89 -8.42 -9.96
CA VAL A 103 -5.79 -7.31 -9.61
C VAL A 103 -5.50 -6.81 -8.21
N VAL A 104 -5.62 -5.52 -7.98
CA VAL A 104 -5.47 -4.93 -6.66
C VAL A 104 -6.84 -4.63 -6.08
N LEU A 105 -7.11 -5.18 -4.91
CA LEU A 105 -8.36 -4.96 -4.19
C LEU A 105 -8.15 -4.03 -3.01
N PHE A 106 -9.11 -3.13 -2.79
CA PHE A 106 -9.08 -2.20 -1.69
C PHE A 106 -10.49 -1.82 -1.23
N PHE A 107 -10.61 -1.60 0.06
CA PHE A 107 -11.87 -1.20 0.69
C PHE A 107 -12.05 0.32 0.65
N LYS A 108 -13.23 0.78 0.28
CA LYS A 108 -13.59 2.20 0.26
C LYS A 108 -15.10 2.37 0.37
N ARG A 109 -15.55 3.25 1.27
CA ARG A 109 -16.99 3.57 1.46
C ARG A 109 -17.87 2.34 1.65
N GLY A 110 -17.44 1.41 2.50
CA GLY A 110 -18.21 0.22 2.89
C GLY A 110 -18.21 -0.92 1.87
N ARG A 111 -17.40 -0.89 0.83
CA ARG A 111 -17.30 -1.97 -0.19
C ARG A 111 -15.93 -2.06 -0.82
N TYR A 112 -15.65 -3.22 -1.42
CA TYR A 112 -14.43 -3.45 -2.16
C TYR A 112 -14.50 -2.91 -3.58
N TYR A 113 -13.38 -2.37 -4.03
CA TYR A 113 -13.09 -2.01 -5.41
C TYR A 113 -11.88 -2.81 -5.87
N GLN A 114 -11.87 -3.14 -7.15
CA GLN A 114 -10.71 -3.71 -7.83
C GLN A 114 -10.13 -2.71 -8.82
N TRP A 115 -8.82 -2.66 -8.87
CA TRP A 115 -8.07 -1.98 -9.91
C TRP A 115 -7.40 -3.01 -10.81
N ASN A 116 -7.62 -2.89 -12.12
CA ASN A 116 -7.04 -3.77 -13.12
C ASN A 116 -5.86 -3.08 -13.79
N PRO A 117 -4.63 -3.68 -13.77
CA PRO A 117 -3.47 -3.10 -14.43
C PRO A 117 -3.57 -3.08 -15.96
N GLU A 118 -4.41 -3.91 -16.58
CA GLU A 118 -4.58 -3.96 -18.04
C GLU A 118 -5.25 -2.69 -18.54
N ASP A 119 -6.38 -2.32 -17.95
CA ASP A 119 -7.23 -1.21 -18.39
C ASP A 119 -6.97 0.09 -17.62
N ASP A 120 -6.17 0.05 -16.56
CA ASP A 120 -6.00 1.14 -15.57
C ASP A 120 -7.34 1.63 -15.00
N ARG A 121 -8.30 0.73 -14.86
CA ARG A 121 -9.67 1.02 -14.41
C ARG A 121 -9.92 0.52 -13.01
N VAL A 122 -10.73 1.30 -12.28
CA VAL A 122 -11.26 0.94 -10.99
C VAL A 122 -12.73 0.59 -11.15
N SER A 123 -13.13 -0.59 -10.69
CA SER A 123 -14.53 -1.04 -10.68
C SER A 123 -14.91 -1.58 -9.30
N ALA A 124 -16.20 -1.52 -8.96
CA ALA A 124 -16.70 -2.14 -7.74
C ALA A 124 -16.69 -3.67 -7.90
N VAL A 125 -16.31 -4.37 -6.84
CA VAL A 125 -16.33 -5.84 -6.82
C VAL A 125 -17.78 -6.32 -6.78
N ASN A 126 -18.20 -7.03 -7.83
CA ASN A 126 -19.49 -7.67 -7.95
C ASN A 126 -19.39 -9.21 -7.80
N SER A 127 -20.51 -9.93 -7.90
CA SER A 127 -20.53 -11.38 -7.76
C SER A 127 -19.66 -12.09 -8.80
N SER A 128 -19.72 -11.67 -10.06
CA SER A 128 -18.93 -12.26 -11.15
C SER A 128 -17.43 -12.03 -10.94
N CYS A 129 -17.04 -10.84 -10.45
CA CYS A 129 -15.63 -10.58 -10.12
C CYS A 129 -15.14 -11.50 -9.01
N ARG A 130 -15.98 -11.75 -7.97
CA ARG A 130 -15.62 -12.62 -6.84
C ARG A 130 -15.36 -14.06 -7.25
N GLU A 131 -16.12 -14.58 -8.21
CA GLU A 131 -15.95 -15.95 -8.72
C GLU A 131 -14.62 -16.17 -9.44
N ASN A 132 -14.10 -15.11 -10.07
CA ASN A 132 -12.81 -15.15 -10.78
C ASN A 132 -11.60 -14.94 -9.85
N LEU A 133 -11.79 -14.41 -8.65
CA LEU A 133 -10.71 -14.22 -7.71
C LEU A 133 -10.23 -15.54 -7.13
N SER A 134 -8.94 -15.65 -6.91
CA SER A 134 -8.32 -16.71 -6.12
C SER A 134 -8.62 -16.49 -4.63
N ARG A 135 -8.65 -17.57 -3.87
CA ARG A 135 -8.69 -17.46 -2.40
C ARG A 135 -7.38 -16.98 -1.80
N SER A 136 -6.26 -17.25 -2.47
CA SER A 136 -4.95 -16.75 -2.03
C SER A 136 -4.80 -15.28 -2.39
N VAL A 137 -4.34 -14.50 -1.44
CA VAL A 137 -4.08 -13.07 -1.58
C VAL A 137 -2.73 -12.70 -0.99
N ILE A 138 -2.17 -11.63 -1.50
CA ILE A 138 -0.84 -11.18 -1.16
C ILE A 138 -0.95 -9.78 -0.55
N TYR A 139 -0.42 -9.65 0.67
CA TYR A 139 -0.29 -8.40 1.38
C TYR A 139 1.16 -7.94 1.37
N PHE A 140 1.36 -6.64 1.32
CA PHE A 140 2.66 -6.03 1.55
C PHE A 140 2.63 -5.29 2.89
N TYR A 141 3.68 -5.49 3.68
CA TYR A 141 3.87 -4.83 4.96
C TYR A 141 5.21 -4.13 4.98
N LYS A 142 5.28 -3.01 5.67
CA LYS A 142 6.55 -2.34 5.88
C LYS A 142 7.43 -3.16 6.81
N GLN A 143 8.66 -3.41 6.40
CA GLN A 143 9.63 -4.08 7.25
C GLN A 143 9.94 -3.22 8.48
N LEU A 144 9.86 -3.82 9.66
CA LEU A 144 10.34 -3.19 10.88
C LEU A 144 11.88 -3.11 10.82
N PRO A 145 12.49 -2.03 11.35
CA PRO A 145 13.94 -1.96 11.44
C PRO A 145 14.50 -3.16 12.20
N ALA A 146 15.55 -3.79 11.66
CA ALA A 146 16.19 -4.97 12.27
C ALA A 146 16.98 -4.65 13.55
N GLN A 147 16.84 -3.45 14.11
CA GLN A 147 17.50 -3.02 15.35
C GLN A 147 16.57 -3.28 16.55
N ALA A 148 17.17 -3.44 17.72
CA ALA A 148 16.42 -3.48 18.98
C ALA A 148 15.57 -2.19 19.06
N LEU A 149 14.25 -2.36 18.88
CA LEU A 149 13.30 -1.25 18.92
C LEU A 149 13.04 -0.88 20.37
N THR A 150 13.23 0.38 20.71
CA THR A 150 12.75 0.92 21.97
C THR A 150 11.23 1.14 21.89
N LEU A 151 10.56 1.21 23.05
CA LEU A 151 9.13 1.57 23.11
C LEU A 151 8.85 2.88 22.37
N VAL A 152 9.77 3.84 22.42
CA VAL A 152 9.66 5.14 21.74
C VAL A 152 9.69 4.97 20.21
N ASP A 153 10.53 4.06 19.71
CA ASP A 153 10.61 3.76 18.26
C ASP A 153 9.32 3.13 17.74
N LEU A 154 8.70 2.23 18.53
CA LEU A 154 7.41 1.61 18.21
C LEU A 154 6.29 2.65 18.18
N ILE A 155 6.22 3.53 19.21
CA ILE A 155 5.25 4.61 19.26
C ILE A 155 5.45 5.58 18.09
N ALA A 156 6.69 5.94 17.77
CA ALA A 156 7.00 6.80 16.63
C ALA A 156 6.61 6.17 15.29
N PHE A 157 6.75 4.86 15.15
CA PHE A 157 6.34 4.11 13.97
C PHE A 157 4.81 4.12 13.79
N GLU A 158 4.06 3.87 14.87
CA GLU A 158 2.59 3.93 14.88
C GLU A 158 2.07 5.35 14.62
N ILE A 159 2.63 6.37 15.28
CA ILE A 159 2.25 7.77 15.05
C ILE A 159 2.47 8.19 13.60
N GLN A 160 3.48 7.66 12.92
CA GLN A 160 3.68 7.93 11.50
C GLN A 160 2.53 7.43 10.61
N SER A 161 1.87 6.36 11.00
CA SER A 161 0.74 5.78 10.27
C SER A 161 -0.54 6.59 10.44
N VAL A 162 -0.75 7.19 11.62
CA VAL A 162 -2.02 7.87 12.01
C VAL A 162 -1.90 9.40 12.14
N LYS A 163 -0.84 10.00 11.61
CA LYS A 163 -0.61 11.47 11.71
C LYS A 163 -1.79 12.32 11.30
N PHE A 164 -2.44 11.94 10.19
CA PHE A 164 -3.56 12.70 9.65
C PHE A 164 -4.78 12.62 10.57
N GLU A 165 -5.06 11.47 11.13
CA GLU A 165 -6.18 11.25 12.06
C GLU A 165 -5.97 12.02 13.36
N ILE A 166 -4.75 12.01 13.91
CA ILE A 166 -4.40 12.77 15.11
C ILE A 166 -4.58 14.27 14.87
N VAL A 167 -4.10 14.79 13.74
CA VAL A 167 -4.24 16.22 13.39
C VAL A 167 -5.71 16.60 13.25
N MET A 168 -6.52 15.75 12.61
CA MET A 168 -7.97 15.99 12.48
C MET A 168 -8.69 16.01 13.83
N VAL A 169 -8.35 15.09 14.73
CA VAL A 169 -8.93 15.07 16.09
C VAL A 169 -8.55 16.33 16.86
N LEU A 170 -7.29 16.76 16.81
CA LEU A 170 -6.83 17.98 17.47
C LEU A 170 -7.52 19.24 16.90
N LEU A 171 -7.70 19.32 15.59
CA LEU A 171 -8.43 20.42 14.95
C LEU A 171 -9.90 20.47 15.40
N LEU A 172 -10.57 19.31 15.39
CA LEU A 172 -11.96 19.22 15.85
C LEU A 172 -12.09 19.60 17.35
N ALA A 173 -11.18 19.13 18.19
CA ALA A 173 -11.17 19.49 19.61
C ALA A 173 -10.94 21.00 19.81
N SER A 174 -10.06 21.62 19.03
CA SER A 174 -9.81 23.05 19.07
C SER A 174 -11.02 23.86 18.66
N VAL A 175 -11.73 23.48 17.61
CA VAL A 175 -12.96 24.13 17.15
C VAL A 175 -14.07 24.00 18.19
N MET A 176 -14.26 22.82 18.75
CA MET A 176 -15.27 22.60 19.83
C MET A 176 -14.96 23.42 21.07
N SER A 177 -13.68 23.51 21.47
CA SER A 177 -13.27 24.35 22.61
C SER A 177 -13.55 25.84 22.38
N ALA A 178 -13.32 26.34 21.17
CA ALA A 178 -13.60 27.73 20.80
C ALA A 178 -15.11 28.02 20.82
N LEU A 179 -15.95 27.07 20.37
CA LEU A 179 -17.42 27.23 20.38
C LEU A 179 -18.01 27.19 21.78
N VAL A 180 -17.41 26.51 22.73
CA VAL A 180 -17.87 26.46 24.12
C VAL A 180 -17.45 27.73 24.91
N ALA A 181 -16.35 28.38 24.49
CA ALA A 181 -15.82 29.59 25.13
C ALA A 181 -16.46 30.89 24.64
N SER A 182 -17.28 30.84 23.59
CA SER A 182 -18.00 31.98 23.02
C SER A 182 -19.46 32.05 23.50
#